data_2a195876cb312da9ee73bf0665b5bd20
#
_entry.id   2a195876cb312da9ee73bf0665b5bd20
#
_cell.length_a   1.000
_cell.length_b   1.000
_cell.length_c   1.000
_cell.angle_alpha   90.00
_cell.angle_beta   90.00
_cell.angle_gamma   90.00
#
_symmetry.space_group_name_H-M   'P 1'
#
loop_
_entity.id
_entity.type
_entity.pdbx_description
1 polymer ?
#
loop_
_entity_poly.entity_id
_entity_poly.type
_entity_poly.pdbx_seq_one_letter_code
_entity_poly.pdbx_strand_id
1 'polypeptide(L)'
;MYFKINMVITTAVALQIITASATMCSSDSKRHVPKYHLVQKFHRSKHSVAARANFISLTSCRRLGIEKKALALNFSPLYKSLEEDEFTCEVLKCPEVRGATSLTNDSRYDYYSIYAKPIADANATCVPATGMFYFLQLQLNSSQSQLSCSNKGGVLADVSSEHRTDALSQLLIGAGVPSAFVGMQRSDQKFYATNGDPLDCTSYRAWSPGHPRRNSSYSCVVLTHQHTWRSVACEDTLPSLCEIMPGGPYEPGSLYSKKGHSNGSGAQPSPLPWIINYMNSDF
;
A
#
# COMPACT_ATOMS: atom_id res chain seq x y z
N MET A 1 13.28 -71.25 -48.08
CA MET A 1 12.44 -70.98 -46.89
C MET A 1 13.02 -69.73 -46.23
N TYR A 2 12.48 -68.54 -46.59
CA TYR A 2 13.00 -67.23 -46.12
C TYR A 2 12.05 -66.69 -45.05
N PHE A 3 12.54 -66.58 -43.83
CA PHE A 3 11.83 -65.87 -42.76
C PHE A 3 12.05 -64.36 -42.89
N LYS A 4 10.99 -63.61 -43.13
CA LYS A 4 10.97 -62.14 -43.03
C LYS A 4 10.74 -61.76 -41.59
N ILE A 5 11.73 -61.10 -40.97
CA ILE A 5 11.59 -60.46 -39.68
C ILE A 5 11.00 -59.08 -39.93
N ASN A 6 9.76 -58.82 -39.45
CA ASN A 6 9.14 -57.53 -39.41
C ASN A 6 9.63 -56.80 -38.17
N MET A 7 10.39 -55.76 -38.38
CA MET A 7 10.83 -54.85 -37.32
C MET A 7 9.71 -53.80 -37.10
N VAL A 8 9.00 -53.91 -36.01
CA VAL A 8 8.00 -52.93 -35.60
C VAL A 8 8.74 -51.81 -34.87
N ILE A 9 8.80 -50.62 -35.50
CA ILE A 9 9.32 -49.40 -34.87
C ILE A 9 8.19 -48.77 -34.10
N THR A 10 8.22 -48.92 -32.78
CA THR A 10 7.34 -48.18 -31.86
C THR A 10 7.91 -46.79 -31.62
N THR A 11 7.33 -45.78 -32.23
CA THR A 11 7.60 -44.37 -31.95
C THR A 11 6.93 -44.01 -30.64
N ALA A 12 7.71 -43.88 -29.56
CA ALA A 12 7.24 -43.31 -28.31
C ALA A 12 7.10 -41.79 -28.48
N VAL A 13 5.87 -41.33 -28.59
CA VAL A 13 5.55 -39.89 -28.52
C VAL A 13 5.65 -39.50 -27.06
N ALA A 14 6.73 -38.84 -26.70
CA ALA A 14 6.87 -38.20 -25.35
C ALA A 14 5.91 -37.00 -25.29
N LEU A 15 4.80 -37.18 -24.58
CA LEU A 15 3.86 -36.11 -24.25
C LEU A 15 4.55 -35.22 -23.21
N GLN A 16 5.15 -34.10 -23.61
CA GLN A 16 5.62 -33.08 -22.71
C GLN A 16 4.39 -32.40 -22.08
N ILE A 17 4.05 -32.78 -20.86
CA ILE A 17 3.09 -32.08 -20.04
C ILE A 17 3.76 -30.77 -19.64
N ILE A 18 3.45 -29.71 -20.37
CA ILE A 18 3.76 -28.33 -19.92
C ILE A 18 2.86 -28.06 -18.73
N THR A 19 3.38 -28.28 -17.54
CA THR A 19 2.75 -27.79 -16.31
C THR A 19 2.83 -26.27 -16.34
N ALA A 20 1.80 -25.63 -16.86
CA ALA A 20 1.60 -24.21 -16.65
C ALA A 20 1.46 -24.01 -15.15
N SER A 21 2.51 -23.48 -14.51
CA SER A 21 2.44 -23.02 -13.13
C SER A 21 1.38 -21.91 -13.09
N ALA A 22 0.15 -22.29 -12.74
CA ALA A 22 -0.91 -21.33 -12.49
C ALA A 22 -0.38 -20.39 -11.40
N THR A 23 -0.15 -19.14 -11.75
CA THR A 23 0.19 -18.10 -10.80
C THR A 23 -1.01 -18.02 -9.85
N MET A 24 -0.85 -18.53 -8.63
CA MET A 24 -1.88 -18.46 -7.62
C MET A 24 -1.99 -16.98 -7.25
N CYS A 25 -2.86 -16.27 -7.93
CA CYS A 25 -3.34 -15.02 -7.41
C CYS A 25 -4.02 -15.34 -6.10
N SER A 26 -3.61 -14.71 -5.02
CA SER A 26 -4.27 -14.87 -3.74
C SER A 26 -5.74 -14.53 -3.95
N SER A 27 -6.55 -15.55 -4.24
CA SER A 27 -8.02 -15.43 -4.32
C SER A 27 -8.60 -15.07 -2.96
N ASP A 28 -7.78 -15.20 -1.94
CA ASP A 28 -7.94 -14.75 -0.58
C ASP A 28 -7.09 -13.51 -0.26
N SER A 29 -6.83 -12.65 -1.23
CA SER A 29 -6.67 -11.26 -0.89
C SER A 29 -8.00 -10.87 -0.20
N LYS A 30 -8.13 -11.28 1.05
CA LYS A 30 -9.06 -10.63 2.00
C LYS A 30 -8.73 -9.16 1.81
N ARG A 31 -9.55 -8.47 1.00
CA ARG A 31 -9.41 -7.01 0.86
C ARG A 31 -9.30 -6.54 2.28
N HIS A 32 -8.12 -6.08 2.65
CA HIS A 32 -7.85 -5.70 4.04
C HIS A 32 -8.83 -4.56 4.33
N VAL A 33 -9.95 -4.92 4.96
CA VAL A 33 -10.99 -3.94 5.30
C VAL A 33 -10.35 -3.03 6.34
N PRO A 34 -10.22 -1.72 6.05
CA PRO A 34 -9.58 -0.80 6.99
C PRO A 34 -10.26 -0.86 8.35
N LYS A 35 -9.48 -1.03 9.40
CA LYS A 35 -9.95 -0.99 10.77
C LYS A 35 -9.82 0.44 11.30
N TYR A 36 -10.92 1.01 11.77
CA TYR A 36 -10.89 2.32 12.43
C TYR A 36 -10.57 2.15 13.91
N HIS A 37 -9.43 2.66 14.32
CA HIS A 37 -8.94 2.65 15.70
C HIS A 37 -9.43 3.90 16.41
N LEU A 38 -9.81 3.80 17.69
CA LEU A 38 -10.05 4.96 18.53
C LEU A 38 -8.72 5.66 18.81
N VAL A 39 -8.57 6.88 18.33
CA VAL A 39 -7.35 7.68 18.52
C VAL A 39 -7.54 8.62 19.72
N GLN A 40 -8.68 9.30 19.80
CA GLN A 40 -8.93 10.28 20.84
C GLN A 40 -10.42 10.29 21.23
N LYS A 41 -10.70 10.14 22.54
CA LYS A 41 -12.05 10.34 23.09
C LYS A 41 -12.32 11.81 23.32
N PHE A 42 -13.59 12.18 23.25
CA PHE A 42 -14.08 13.53 23.53
C PHE A 42 -13.43 14.59 22.63
N HIS A 43 -13.13 14.20 21.39
CA HIS A 43 -12.57 15.09 20.38
C HIS A 43 -13.28 14.90 19.06
N ARG A 44 -13.40 16.01 18.32
CA ARG A 44 -13.96 16.07 16.97
C ARG A 44 -12.93 16.70 16.04
N SER A 45 -12.61 16.03 14.97
CA SER A 45 -11.79 16.59 13.89
C SER A 45 -12.64 17.48 12.99
N LYS A 46 -12.11 18.64 12.63
CA LYS A 46 -12.70 19.59 11.67
C LYS A 46 -12.17 19.44 10.25
N HIS A 47 -11.48 18.33 9.96
CA HIS A 47 -11.05 18.04 8.61
C HIS A 47 -12.20 17.91 7.62
N SER A 48 -11.87 18.03 6.32
CA SER A 48 -12.85 17.90 5.24
C SER A 48 -13.63 16.60 5.32
N VAL A 49 -14.95 16.73 5.40
CA VAL A 49 -15.89 15.62 5.48
C VAL A 49 -16.14 15.05 4.07
N ALA A 50 -16.11 13.74 3.95
CA ALA A 50 -16.49 13.02 2.72
C ALA A 50 -17.99 12.73 2.68
N ALA A 51 -18.58 12.38 3.85
CA ALA A 51 -20.03 12.17 4.01
C ALA A 51 -20.44 12.28 5.48
N ARG A 52 -21.72 12.55 5.72
CA ARG A 52 -22.36 12.60 7.02
C ARG A 52 -23.60 11.74 7.03
N ALA A 53 -23.92 11.15 8.17
CA ALA A 53 -25.17 10.42 8.39
C ALA A 53 -25.48 10.28 9.87
N ASN A 54 -26.73 9.98 10.19
CA ASN A 54 -27.14 9.68 11.55
C ASN A 54 -27.22 8.15 11.72
N PHE A 55 -26.33 7.60 12.53
CA PHE A 55 -26.30 6.19 12.89
C PHE A 55 -26.28 6.03 14.41
N ILE A 56 -26.98 4.99 14.90
CA ILE A 56 -26.99 4.62 16.32
C ILE A 56 -25.71 3.87 16.69
N SER A 57 -25.06 3.19 15.71
CA SER A 57 -23.91 2.34 15.99
C SER A 57 -22.65 2.80 15.25
N LEU A 58 -21.51 2.70 15.94
CA LEU A 58 -20.19 2.90 15.34
C LEU A 58 -19.93 1.96 14.15
N THR A 59 -20.48 0.73 14.20
CA THR A 59 -20.34 -0.24 13.09
C THR A 59 -20.95 0.29 11.79
N SER A 60 -22.10 0.95 11.86
CA SER A 60 -22.74 1.57 10.69
C SER A 60 -21.93 2.76 10.17
N CYS A 61 -21.37 3.58 11.08
CA CYS A 61 -20.48 4.68 10.71
C CYS A 61 -19.19 4.17 10.04
N ARG A 62 -18.57 3.12 10.57
CA ARG A 62 -17.41 2.47 9.95
C ARG A 62 -17.71 1.94 8.55
N ARG A 63 -18.89 1.35 8.34
CA ARG A 63 -19.34 0.87 7.01
C ARG A 63 -19.41 2.02 6.00
N LEU A 64 -20.00 3.16 6.39
CA LEU A 64 -19.99 4.36 5.56
C LEU A 64 -18.56 4.83 5.27
N GLY A 65 -17.68 4.81 6.27
CA GLY A 65 -16.26 5.14 6.10
C GLY A 65 -15.56 4.27 5.06
N ILE A 66 -15.79 2.96 5.10
CA ILE A 66 -15.25 2.01 4.11
C ILE A 66 -15.81 2.30 2.71
N GLU A 67 -17.11 2.52 2.59
CA GLU A 67 -17.78 2.83 1.32
C GLU A 67 -17.20 4.11 0.69
N LYS A 68 -16.99 5.14 1.47
CA LYS A 68 -16.44 6.43 1.03
C LYS A 68 -14.92 6.48 0.98
N LYS A 69 -14.23 5.35 1.26
CA LYS A 69 -12.77 5.26 1.39
C LYS A 69 -12.20 6.35 2.32
N ALA A 70 -12.92 6.63 3.39
CA ALA A 70 -12.53 7.65 4.36
C ALA A 70 -11.33 7.16 5.20
N LEU A 71 -10.42 8.07 5.54
CA LEU A 71 -9.22 7.74 6.31
C LEU A 71 -9.42 7.94 7.83
N ALA A 72 -10.47 8.67 8.20
CA ALA A 72 -10.85 8.89 9.59
C ALA A 72 -12.35 9.11 9.72
N LEU A 73 -12.84 9.16 10.95
CA LEU A 73 -14.23 9.49 11.24
C LEU A 73 -14.39 10.11 12.63
N ASN A 74 -15.40 10.95 12.79
CA ASN A 74 -15.98 11.36 14.06
C ASN A 74 -17.24 10.54 14.30
N PHE A 75 -17.41 10.00 15.50
CA PHE A 75 -18.62 9.30 15.87
C PHE A 75 -19.12 9.77 17.24
N SER A 76 -20.42 10.16 17.30
CA SER A 76 -21.08 10.52 18.54
C SER A 76 -21.86 9.33 19.09
N PRO A 77 -21.48 8.77 20.24
CA PRO A 77 -22.28 7.74 20.90
C PRO A 77 -23.55 8.31 21.59
N LEU A 78 -23.64 9.64 21.73
CA LEU A 78 -24.67 10.33 22.48
C LEU A 78 -25.65 11.06 21.55
N TYR A 79 -26.39 10.31 20.76
CA TYR A 79 -27.35 10.84 19.77
C TYR A 79 -28.26 11.99 20.28
N LYS A 80 -28.71 11.91 21.53
CA LYS A 80 -29.65 12.90 22.11
C LYS A 80 -29.02 14.26 22.48
N SER A 81 -27.71 14.38 22.44
CA SER A 81 -27.00 15.60 22.83
C SER A 81 -26.51 16.43 21.63
N LEU A 82 -26.86 16.04 20.42
CA LEU A 82 -26.49 16.76 19.21
C LEU A 82 -27.49 17.86 18.88
N GLU A 83 -26.99 18.94 18.28
CA GLU A 83 -27.78 20.03 17.72
C GLU A 83 -28.48 19.58 16.42
N GLU A 84 -29.46 20.36 15.96
CA GLU A 84 -30.34 19.99 14.84
C GLU A 84 -29.56 19.74 13.53
N ASP A 85 -28.44 20.44 13.32
CA ASP A 85 -27.57 20.32 12.14
C ASP A 85 -26.37 19.39 12.32
N GLU A 86 -26.28 18.69 13.45
CA GLU A 86 -25.14 17.80 13.74
C GLU A 86 -25.48 16.33 13.43
N PHE A 87 -24.47 15.60 13.01
CA PHE A 87 -24.59 14.21 12.60
C PHE A 87 -23.81 13.30 13.56
N THR A 88 -24.38 12.15 13.91
CA THR A 88 -23.69 11.17 14.77
C THR A 88 -22.48 10.53 14.11
N CYS A 89 -22.37 10.58 12.80
CA CYS A 89 -21.28 10.01 12.01
C CYS A 89 -20.83 11.02 10.94
N GLU A 90 -19.57 11.40 11.00
CA GLU A 90 -18.89 12.17 9.97
C GLU A 90 -17.67 11.39 9.50
N VAL A 91 -17.63 10.98 8.23
CA VAL A 91 -16.48 10.29 7.66
C VAL A 91 -15.59 11.29 6.96
N LEU A 92 -14.29 11.26 7.29
CA LEU A 92 -13.33 12.31 6.97
C LEU A 92 -12.42 11.86 5.83
N LYS A 93 -12.09 12.80 4.93
CA LYS A 93 -11.19 12.52 3.81
C LYS A 93 -9.76 12.21 4.28
N CYS A 94 -9.31 12.88 5.35
CA CYS A 94 -7.95 12.80 5.86
C CYS A 94 -7.93 12.59 7.37
N PRO A 95 -6.90 11.91 7.91
CA PRO A 95 -6.69 11.77 9.34
C PRO A 95 -5.97 13.01 9.90
N GLU A 96 -6.00 13.14 11.21
CA GLU A 96 -5.21 14.12 11.94
C GLU A 96 -3.74 13.70 12.04
N VAL A 97 -2.85 14.68 11.95
CA VAL A 97 -1.43 14.53 12.27
C VAL A 97 -1.17 15.07 13.67
N ARG A 98 -0.09 14.65 14.31
CA ARG A 98 0.27 15.13 15.65
C ARG A 98 0.45 16.65 15.66
N GLY A 99 -0.17 17.32 16.63
CA GLY A 99 -0.12 18.78 16.77
C GLY A 99 -1.07 19.54 15.85
N ALA A 100 -1.96 18.84 15.14
CA ALA A 100 -2.98 19.49 14.32
C ALA A 100 -3.97 20.29 15.18
N THR A 101 -4.26 21.51 14.77
CA THR A 101 -5.23 22.38 15.44
C THR A 101 -6.68 22.09 15.06
N SER A 102 -6.89 21.23 14.07
CA SER A 102 -8.21 20.79 13.60
C SER A 102 -8.89 19.77 14.52
N LEU A 103 -8.14 19.09 15.37
CA LEU A 103 -8.69 18.20 16.39
C LEU A 103 -9.05 19.00 17.63
N THR A 104 -10.33 19.22 17.86
CA THR A 104 -10.83 20.07 18.96
C THR A 104 -11.54 19.26 20.02
N ASN A 105 -11.48 19.71 21.29
CA ASN A 105 -12.26 19.14 22.38
C ASN A 105 -13.76 19.26 22.06
N ASP A 106 -14.46 18.13 22.04
CA ASP A 106 -15.91 18.04 21.96
C ASP A 106 -16.35 16.76 22.66
N SER A 107 -16.93 16.90 23.85
CA SER A 107 -17.34 15.76 24.70
C SER A 107 -18.39 14.85 24.05
N ARG A 108 -19.02 15.29 22.97
CA ARG A 108 -20.06 14.54 22.26
C ARG A 108 -19.49 13.56 21.24
N TYR A 109 -18.23 13.71 20.81
CA TYR A 109 -17.62 12.92 19.77
C TYR A 109 -16.38 12.17 20.23
N ASP A 110 -16.19 11.02 19.62
CA ASP A 110 -14.93 10.28 19.63
C ASP A 110 -14.32 10.29 18.22
N TYR A 111 -13.02 10.52 18.16
CA TYR A 111 -12.27 10.54 16.89
C TYR A 111 -11.58 9.20 16.63
N TYR A 112 -11.79 8.66 15.44
CA TYR A 112 -11.23 7.40 14.96
C TYR A 112 -10.44 7.60 13.67
N SER A 113 -9.40 6.79 13.45
CA SER A 113 -8.61 6.77 12.22
C SER A 113 -8.26 5.33 11.81
N ILE A 114 -8.01 5.10 10.52
CA ILE A 114 -7.42 3.85 10.05
C ILE A 114 -5.97 3.69 10.52
N TYR A 115 -5.33 4.76 10.98
CA TYR A 115 -4.00 4.77 11.60
C TYR A 115 -4.16 4.67 13.11
N ALA A 116 -3.57 3.59 13.69
CA ALA A 116 -3.73 3.29 15.11
C ALA A 116 -3.06 4.33 16.03
N LYS A 117 -2.10 5.10 15.51
CA LYS A 117 -1.37 6.14 16.23
C LYS A 117 -1.38 7.45 15.44
N PRO A 118 -1.30 8.60 16.11
CA PRO A 118 -1.15 9.88 15.43
C PRO A 118 0.11 9.90 14.57
N ILE A 119 -0.03 10.38 13.35
CA ILE A 119 1.08 10.51 12.41
C ILE A 119 1.98 11.63 12.92
N ALA A 120 3.25 11.28 13.23
CA ALA A 120 4.14 12.16 13.98
C ALA A 120 4.73 13.31 13.16
N ASP A 121 4.76 13.18 11.83
CA ASP A 121 5.46 14.10 10.93
C ASP A 121 4.48 15.04 10.22
N ALA A 122 4.66 16.35 10.45
CA ALA A 122 3.89 17.38 9.78
C ALA A 122 4.09 17.39 8.24
N ASN A 123 5.15 16.76 7.74
CA ASN A 123 5.43 16.64 6.31
C ASN A 123 4.69 15.48 5.64
N ALA A 124 3.89 14.72 6.39
CA ALA A 124 3.03 13.71 5.80
C ALA A 124 1.90 14.37 5.00
N THR A 125 1.77 13.99 3.75
CA THR A 125 0.73 14.49 2.84
C THR A 125 -0.43 13.51 2.79
N CYS A 126 -1.62 13.98 3.04
CA CYS A 126 -2.83 13.20 2.87
C CYS A 126 -3.27 13.23 1.41
N VAL A 127 -3.52 12.05 0.86
CA VAL A 127 -4.20 11.87 -0.43
C VAL A 127 -5.56 11.24 -0.15
N PRO A 128 -6.66 11.99 -0.29
CA PRO A 128 -8.01 11.49 0.01
C PRO A 128 -8.32 10.17 -0.70
N ALA A 129 -9.01 9.27 -0.01
CA ALA A 129 -9.36 7.94 -0.51
C ALA A 129 -8.18 7.02 -0.86
N THR A 130 -6.96 7.44 -0.59
CA THR A 130 -5.72 6.72 -0.95
C THR A 130 -4.87 6.43 0.28
N GLY A 131 -4.52 7.44 1.09
CA GLY A 131 -3.70 7.25 2.29
C GLY A 131 -2.86 8.46 2.67
N MET A 132 -1.88 8.21 3.55
CA MET A 132 -0.90 9.19 4.01
C MET A 132 0.48 8.85 3.45
N PHE A 133 1.17 9.85 2.91
CA PHE A 133 2.42 9.67 2.18
C PHE A 133 3.48 10.65 2.65
N TYR A 134 4.75 10.18 2.58
CA TYR A 134 5.93 11.03 2.68
C TYR A 134 6.61 11.07 1.32
N PHE A 135 6.95 12.25 0.86
CA PHE A 135 7.83 12.44 -0.28
C PHE A 135 9.26 12.68 0.21
N LEU A 136 10.17 11.75 -0.09
CA LEU A 136 11.60 11.85 0.24
C LEU A 136 12.36 12.37 -0.97
N GLN A 137 12.81 13.62 -0.89
CA GLN A 137 13.59 14.27 -1.98
C GLN A 137 15.05 13.78 -2.06
N LEU A 138 15.51 13.02 -1.06
CA LEU A 138 16.87 12.48 -1.03
C LEU A 138 17.10 11.54 -2.21
N GLN A 139 18.25 11.70 -2.87
CA GLN A 139 18.70 10.82 -3.94
C GLN A 139 19.29 9.55 -3.33
N LEU A 140 18.47 8.52 -3.19
CA LEU A 140 18.80 7.25 -2.55
C LEU A 140 18.57 6.11 -3.54
N ASN A 141 19.32 5.02 -3.42
CA ASN A 141 19.00 3.79 -4.14
C ASN A 141 17.75 3.11 -3.53
N SER A 142 17.21 2.12 -4.21
CA SER A 142 15.95 1.47 -3.81
C SER A 142 15.99 0.91 -2.39
N SER A 143 17.07 0.23 -1.99
CA SER A 143 17.22 -0.34 -0.64
C SER A 143 17.30 0.73 0.44
N GLN A 144 18.04 1.80 0.19
CA GLN A 144 18.13 2.95 1.10
C GLN A 144 16.80 3.68 1.22
N SER A 145 16.07 3.82 0.10
CA SER A 145 14.72 4.39 0.06
C SER A 145 13.75 3.59 0.91
N GLN A 146 13.79 2.26 0.78
CA GLN A 146 12.94 1.37 1.59
C GLN A 146 13.27 1.47 3.08
N LEU A 147 14.56 1.52 3.44
CA LEU A 147 14.98 1.72 4.84
C LEU A 147 14.49 3.07 5.37
N SER A 148 14.62 4.13 4.57
CA SER A 148 14.16 5.47 4.94
C SER A 148 12.64 5.53 5.15
N CYS A 149 11.86 4.84 4.30
CA CYS A 149 10.41 4.69 4.50
C CYS A 149 10.09 3.94 5.80
N SER A 150 10.79 2.81 6.06
CA SER A 150 10.63 2.03 7.29
C SER A 150 10.93 2.84 8.55
N ASN A 151 11.98 3.66 8.55
CA ASN A 151 12.33 4.53 9.68
C ASN A 151 11.27 5.59 9.97
N LYS A 152 10.44 5.92 8.98
CA LYS A 152 9.28 6.82 9.11
C LYS A 152 7.96 6.08 9.39
N GLY A 153 8.01 4.77 9.66
CA GLY A 153 6.84 3.94 9.94
C GLY A 153 6.00 3.62 8.70
N GLY A 154 6.61 3.62 7.53
CA GLY A 154 5.96 3.36 6.25
C GLY A 154 6.73 2.38 5.36
N VAL A 155 6.28 2.27 4.12
CA VAL A 155 6.86 1.44 3.07
C VAL A 155 6.95 2.26 1.78
N LEU A 156 7.65 1.78 0.75
CA LEU A 156 7.53 2.37 -0.58
C LEU A 156 6.09 2.23 -1.08
N ALA A 157 5.55 3.31 -1.63
CA ALA A 157 4.14 3.43 -1.97
C ALA A 157 3.69 2.39 -3.02
N ASP A 158 2.49 1.85 -2.86
CA ASP A 158 1.85 1.01 -3.86
C ASP A 158 1.23 1.85 -4.98
N VAL A 159 1.40 1.40 -6.22
CA VAL A 159 0.86 2.04 -7.45
C VAL A 159 0.08 1.03 -8.32
N SER A 160 -0.33 -0.10 -7.77
CA SER A 160 -0.95 -1.22 -8.51
C SER A 160 -2.37 -0.94 -9.03
N SER A 161 -2.88 0.27 -8.91
CA SER A 161 -4.18 0.68 -9.45
C SER A 161 -4.13 2.05 -10.14
N GLU A 162 -5.02 2.29 -11.10
CA GLU A 162 -5.14 3.55 -11.82
C GLU A 162 -5.31 4.73 -10.86
N HIS A 163 -6.29 4.65 -9.95
CA HIS A 163 -6.55 5.69 -8.97
C HIS A 163 -5.29 6.06 -8.15
N ARG A 164 -4.50 5.06 -7.73
CA ARG A 164 -3.27 5.32 -6.96
C ARG A 164 -2.18 5.90 -7.84
N THR A 165 -1.98 5.35 -9.04
CA THR A 165 -1.02 5.89 -10.00
C THR A 165 -1.29 7.37 -10.28
N ASP A 166 -2.53 7.73 -10.58
CA ASP A 166 -2.93 9.11 -10.86
C ASP A 166 -2.74 10.02 -9.66
N ALA A 167 -3.28 9.64 -8.52
CA ALA A 167 -3.22 10.45 -7.31
C ALA A 167 -1.77 10.70 -6.84
N LEU A 168 -0.90 9.67 -6.91
CA LEU A 168 0.49 9.80 -6.50
C LEU A 168 1.35 10.52 -7.53
N SER A 169 1.01 10.45 -8.83
CA SER A 169 1.66 11.28 -9.86
C SER A 169 1.41 12.76 -9.63
N GLN A 170 0.23 13.14 -9.13
CA GLN A 170 -0.05 14.52 -8.74
C GLN A 170 0.87 15.02 -7.61
N LEU A 171 1.26 14.15 -6.67
CA LEU A 171 2.26 14.51 -5.65
C LEU A 171 3.63 14.81 -6.27
N LEU A 172 4.04 14.03 -7.28
CA LEU A 172 5.30 14.28 -8.00
C LEU A 172 5.25 15.59 -8.77
N ILE A 173 4.13 15.88 -9.43
CA ILE A 173 3.91 17.15 -10.14
C ILE A 173 4.01 18.32 -9.16
N GLY A 174 3.30 18.24 -8.03
CA GLY A 174 3.32 19.29 -6.99
C GLY A 174 4.71 19.50 -6.38
N ALA A 175 5.53 18.45 -6.31
CA ALA A 175 6.90 18.50 -5.82
C ALA A 175 7.92 18.94 -6.90
N GLY A 176 7.50 19.08 -8.16
CA GLY A 176 8.40 19.41 -9.29
C GLY A 176 9.39 18.30 -9.64
N VAL A 177 9.05 17.02 -9.36
CA VAL A 177 9.95 15.88 -9.51
C VAL A 177 9.50 14.99 -10.66
N PRO A 178 10.40 14.60 -11.59
CA PRO A 178 10.02 13.82 -12.76
C PRO A 178 9.67 12.38 -12.46
N SER A 179 10.27 11.77 -11.43
CA SER A 179 10.00 10.39 -11.03
C SER A 179 10.50 10.09 -9.63
N ALA A 180 9.90 9.08 -8.97
CA ALA A 180 10.30 8.61 -7.65
C ALA A 180 10.14 7.09 -7.52
N PHE A 181 10.99 6.45 -6.71
CA PHE A 181 10.85 5.03 -6.38
C PHE A 181 9.51 4.75 -5.70
N VAL A 182 8.92 3.62 -6.09
CA VAL A 182 7.69 3.03 -5.52
C VAL A 182 7.90 1.56 -5.17
N GLY A 183 6.96 0.96 -4.46
CA GLY A 183 7.14 -0.37 -3.86
C GLY A 183 7.05 -1.55 -4.83
N MET A 184 6.81 -1.31 -6.11
CA MET A 184 6.77 -2.39 -7.10
C MET A 184 8.19 -2.84 -7.47
N GLN A 185 8.43 -4.17 -7.47
CA GLN A 185 9.73 -4.76 -7.74
C GLN A 185 9.63 -6.05 -8.54
N ARG A 186 10.65 -6.36 -9.35
CA ARG A 186 10.76 -7.64 -10.08
C ARG A 186 11.44 -8.69 -9.20
N SER A 187 10.83 -9.88 -9.14
CA SER A 187 11.45 -11.13 -8.68
C SER A 187 11.05 -12.25 -9.62
N ASP A 188 11.96 -13.19 -9.92
CA ASP A 188 11.71 -14.36 -10.76
C ASP A 188 10.97 -14.04 -12.07
N GLN A 189 11.42 -13.01 -12.79
CA GLN A 189 10.86 -12.55 -14.07
C GLN A 189 9.48 -11.86 -13.95
N LYS A 190 8.86 -11.81 -12.79
CA LYS A 190 7.56 -11.18 -12.54
C LYS A 190 7.71 -9.93 -11.70
N PHE A 191 6.79 -8.99 -11.88
CA PHE A 191 6.68 -7.83 -11.00
C PHE A 191 5.66 -8.11 -9.90
N TYR A 192 5.97 -7.65 -8.71
CA TYR A 192 5.15 -7.76 -7.52
C TYR A 192 4.81 -6.37 -7.01
N ALA A 193 3.57 -6.19 -6.60
CA ALA A 193 3.12 -4.99 -5.91
C ALA A 193 3.69 -4.92 -4.48
N THR A 194 3.54 -3.79 -3.82
CA THR A 194 4.03 -3.56 -2.45
C THR A 194 3.49 -4.57 -1.44
N ASN A 195 2.28 -5.08 -1.65
CA ASN A 195 1.65 -6.11 -0.81
C ASN A 195 2.14 -7.54 -1.10
N GLY A 196 3.08 -7.71 -2.04
CA GLY A 196 3.60 -9.02 -2.45
C GLY A 196 2.77 -9.76 -3.48
N ASP A 197 1.63 -9.23 -3.91
CA ASP A 197 0.84 -9.84 -4.98
C ASP A 197 1.55 -9.70 -6.32
N PRO A 198 1.60 -10.78 -7.14
CA PRO A 198 2.07 -10.67 -8.52
C PRO A 198 1.24 -9.63 -9.29
N LEU A 199 1.91 -8.78 -10.05
CA LEU A 199 1.22 -7.79 -10.88
C LEU A 199 0.25 -8.45 -11.87
N ASP A 200 0.49 -9.71 -12.26
CA ASP A 200 -0.38 -10.50 -13.11
C ASP A 200 -1.76 -10.77 -12.52
N CYS A 201 -1.91 -10.57 -11.21
CA CYS A 201 -3.20 -10.69 -10.52
C CYS A 201 -4.12 -9.47 -10.70
N THR A 202 -3.63 -8.40 -11.32
CA THR A 202 -4.42 -7.22 -11.67
C THR A 202 -4.43 -7.02 -13.18
N SER A 203 -5.47 -6.42 -13.73
CA SER A 203 -5.54 -6.04 -15.15
C SER A 203 -4.88 -4.70 -15.44
N TYR A 204 -4.63 -3.90 -14.40
CA TYR A 204 -4.10 -2.55 -14.56
C TYR A 204 -2.61 -2.55 -14.90
N ARG A 205 -2.22 -1.79 -15.91
CA ARG A 205 -0.83 -1.57 -16.34
C ARG A 205 -0.65 -0.13 -16.78
N ALA A 206 0.39 0.53 -16.27
CA ALA A 206 0.74 1.90 -16.62
C ALA A 206 2.19 2.04 -17.11
N TRP A 207 2.74 1.00 -17.73
CA TRP A 207 4.11 1.05 -18.24
C TRP A 207 4.30 2.13 -19.30
N SER A 208 5.37 2.92 -19.15
CA SER A 208 5.82 3.81 -20.22
C SER A 208 6.21 3.02 -21.47
N PRO A 209 6.15 3.60 -22.67
CA PRO A 209 6.67 2.96 -23.88
C PRO A 209 8.10 2.44 -23.67
N GLY A 210 8.36 1.20 -24.09
CA GLY A 210 9.65 0.51 -23.90
C GLY A 210 9.90 -0.05 -22.50
N HIS A 211 8.92 0.00 -21.60
CA HIS A 211 8.97 -0.60 -20.27
C HIS A 211 7.87 -1.68 -20.10
N PRO A 212 8.07 -2.67 -19.19
CA PRO A 212 9.31 -2.88 -18.44
C PRO A 212 10.44 -3.37 -19.36
N ARG A 213 11.68 -2.99 -19.05
CA ARG A 213 12.86 -3.47 -19.76
C ARG A 213 13.08 -4.96 -19.49
N ARG A 214 13.47 -5.73 -20.50
CA ARG A 214 13.64 -7.19 -20.38
C ARG A 214 14.82 -7.60 -19.51
N ASN A 215 15.91 -6.78 -19.49
CA ASN A 215 17.10 -7.07 -18.73
C ASN A 215 16.78 -7.09 -17.22
N SER A 216 17.25 -8.12 -16.51
CA SER A 216 17.08 -8.30 -15.06
C SER A 216 17.68 -7.19 -14.20
N SER A 217 18.66 -6.44 -14.74
CA SER A 217 19.23 -5.28 -14.06
C SER A 217 18.19 -4.18 -13.77
N TYR A 218 17.06 -4.15 -14.49
CA TYR A 218 15.98 -3.17 -14.31
C TYR A 218 14.83 -3.77 -13.51
N SER A 219 15.10 -4.09 -12.24
CA SER A 219 14.15 -4.79 -11.38
C SER A 219 13.38 -3.89 -10.42
N CYS A 220 13.75 -2.62 -10.29
CA CYS A 220 13.02 -1.64 -9.51
C CYS A 220 12.11 -0.78 -10.39
N VAL A 221 11.10 -0.16 -9.79
CA VAL A 221 10.10 0.64 -10.50
C VAL A 221 10.05 2.05 -9.92
N VAL A 222 9.92 3.01 -10.83
CA VAL A 222 9.59 4.40 -10.47
C VAL A 222 8.24 4.78 -11.05
N LEU A 223 7.49 5.57 -10.30
CA LEU A 223 6.35 6.32 -10.79
C LEU A 223 6.86 7.62 -11.43
N THR A 224 6.29 8.00 -12.57
CA THR A 224 6.60 9.27 -13.24
C THR A 224 5.48 10.29 -13.05
N HIS A 225 5.80 11.57 -13.18
CA HIS A 225 4.80 12.63 -13.22
C HIS A 225 3.85 12.54 -14.42
N GLN A 226 4.15 11.68 -15.41
CA GLN A 226 3.30 11.40 -16.59
C GLN A 226 2.31 10.26 -16.35
N HIS A 227 2.03 9.89 -15.09
CA HIS A 227 1.11 8.80 -14.71
C HIS A 227 1.53 7.43 -15.25
N THR A 228 2.83 7.21 -15.42
CA THR A 228 3.35 5.94 -15.96
C THR A 228 4.43 5.35 -15.08
N TRP A 229 4.69 4.05 -15.27
CA TRP A 229 5.73 3.31 -14.57
C TRP A 229 6.94 3.08 -15.48
N ARG A 230 8.12 3.18 -14.91
CA ARG A 230 9.37 2.84 -15.61
C ARG A 230 10.17 1.86 -14.77
N SER A 231 10.66 0.79 -15.41
CA SER A 231 11.64 -0.10 -14.77
C SER A 231 13.02 0.54 -14.83
N VAL A 232 13.72 0.58 -13.70
CA VAL A 232 15.03 1.21 -13.50
C VAL A 232 15.96 0.24 -12.77
N ALA A 233 17.26 0.53 -12.76
CA ALA A 233 18.19 -0.20 -11.92
C ALA A 233 17.94 0.14 -10.44
N CYS A 234 18.02 -0.84 -9.56
CA CYS A 234 17.80 -0.62 -8.13
C CYS A 234 18.89 0.23 -7.49
N GLU A 235 20.06 0.30 -8.13
CA GLU A 235 21.22 1.11 -7.72
C GLU A 235 21.13 2.57 -8.19
N ASP A 236 20.22 2.89 -9.10
CA ASP A 236 19.98 4.30 -9.47
C ASP A 236 19.60 5.08 -8.21
N THR A 237 20.06 6.34 -8.14
CA THR A 237 19.73 7.21 -7.00
C THR A 237 18.64 8.19 -7.39
N LEU A 238 17.50 8.08 -6.74
CA LEU A 238 16.28 8.83 -7.06
C LEU A 238 15.52 9.22 -5.80
N PRO A 239 14.64 10.23 -5.85
CA PRO A 239 13.65 10.46 -4.82
C PRO A 239 12.76 9.23 -4.62
N SER A 240 12.06 9.20 -3.50
CA SER A 240 11.15 8.09 -3.19
C SER A 240 9.84 8.54 -2.58
N LEU A 241 8.80 7.78 -2.81
CA LEU A 241 7.47 7.98 -2.27
C LEU A 241 7.17 6.89 -1.25
N CYS A 242 7.03 7.28 0.01
CA CYS A 242 6.68 6.37 1.10
C CYS A 242 5.19 6.48 1.43
N GLU A 243 4.60 5.37 1.80
CA GLU A 243 3.22 5.25 2.27
C GLU A 243 3.20 4.79 3.72
N ILE A 244 2.39 5.44 4.56
CA ILE A 244 2.12 4.96 5.91
C ILE A 244 1.02 3.90 5.80
N MET A 245 1.31 2.69 6.28
CA MET A 245 0.34 1.60 6.22
C MET A 245 -0.79 1.80 7.22
N PRO A 246 -2.04 1.42 6.89
CA PRO A 246 -3.12 1.34 7.85
C PRO A 246 -2.70 0.51 9.08
N GLY A 247 -3.10 0.96 10.28
CA GLY A 247 -2.61 0.36 11.53
C GLY A 247 -1.30 0.96 12.05
N GLY A 248 -0.46 1.57 11.17
CA GLY A 248 0.71 2.35 11.58
C GLY A 248 0.37 3.75 12.08
N PRO A 249 1.37 4.64 12.21
CA PRO A 249 2.79 4.37 12.06
C PRO A 249 3.34 3.45 13.16
N TYR A 250 4.27 2.60 12.79
CA TYR A 250 4.94 1.71 13.75
C TYR A 250 6.09 2.44 14.44
N GLU A 251 6.27 2.21 15.74
CA GLU A 251 7.38 2.82 16.46
C GLU A 251 8.72 2.24 16.03
N PRO A 252 9.79 3.05 15.99
CA PRO A 252 11.14 2.55 15.81
C PRO A 252 11.45 1.46 16.85
N GLY A 253 11.97 0.32 16.41
CA GLY A 253 12.25 -0.81 17.29
C GLY A 253 11.07 -1.79 17.50
N SER A 254 9.87 -1.53 16.98
CA SER A 254 8.78 -2.51 16.95
C SER A 254 9.17 -3.73 16.09
N LEU A 255 8.45 -4.85 16.26
CA LEU A 255 8.70 -6.08 15.47
C LEU A 255 8.65 -5.84 13.96
N TYR A 256 7.91 -4.84 13.53
CA TYR A 256 7.80 -4.41 12.13
C TYR A 256 9.00 -3.58 11.64
N SER A 257 9.71 -2.89 12.55
CA SER A 257 10.91 -2.13 12.19
C SER A 257 12.19 -2.96 12.25
N LYS A 258 12.20 -4.11 12.95
CA LYS A 258 13.40 -4.92 13.21
C LYS A 258 13.83 -5.85 12.07
N LYS A 259 13.03 -6.05 11.03
CA LYS A 259 13.38 -7.00 9.95
C LYS A 259 14.35 -6.46 8.88
N GLY A 260 14.91 -5.25 9.06
CA GLY A 260 15.97 -4.70 8.19
C GLY A 260 17.41 -4.95 8.66
N HIS A 261 17.65 -5.58 9.81
CA HIS A 261 19.01 -5.81 10.34
C HIS A 261 19.22 -7.28 10.72
N SER A 262 19.34 -8.16 9.73
CA SER A 262 20.13 -9.37 9.88
C SER A 262 21.41 -9.18 9.06
N ASN A 263 22.52 -8.88 9.73
CA ASN A 263 23.87 -9.07 9.21
C ASN A 263 24.04 -10.56 8.86
N GLY A 264 24.22 -10.86 7.58
CA GLY A 264 24.50 -12.23 7.15
C GLY A 264 24.68 -12.27 5.64
N SER A 265 25.93 -12.25 5.21
CA SER A 265 26.49 -12.86 3.99
C SER A 265 25.51 -13.23 2.87
N GLY A 266 25.56 -12.51 1.76
CA GLY A 266 25.51 -13.05 0.41
C GLY A 266 24.30 -13.88 -0.03
N ALA A 267 23.08 -13.58 0.42
CA ALA A 267 21.86 -14.13 -0.19
C ALA A 267 21.01 -12.97 -0.71
N GLN A 268 20.59 -13.06 -1.98
CA GLN A 268 19.61 -12.14 -2.54
C GLN A 268 18.39 -12.06 -1.62
N PRO A 269 17.85 -10.87 -1.35
CA PRO A 269 16.65 -10.76 -0.51
C PRO A 269 15.50 -11.50 -1.20
N SER A 270 15.00 -12.53 -0.51
CA SER A 270 13.72 -13.14 -0.86
C SER A 270 12.61 -12.07 -0.81
N PRO A 271 11.56 -12.16 -1.64
CA PRO A 271 10.51 -11.17 -1.67
C PRO A 271 9.89 -11.00 -0.29
N LEU A 272 10.15 -9.86 0.30
CA LEU A 272 9.44 -9.21 1.39
C LEU A 272 8.96 -10.08 2.58
N PRO A 273 9.87 -10.52 3.49
CA PRO A 273 9.47 -11.29 4.68
C PRO A 273 8.52 -10.54 5.64
N TRP A 274 8.41 -9.24 5.54
CA TRP A 274 7.60 -8.41 6.44
C TRP A 274 6.11 -8.31 6.03
N ILE A 275 5.74 -8.64 4.79
CA ILE A 275 4.34 -8.72 4.36
C ILE A 275 3.63 -9.94 4.99
N ILE A 276 4.35 -11.06 5.15
CA ILE A 276 3.78 -12.30 5.69
C ILE A 276 3.34 -12.15 7.15
N ASN A 277 4.03 -11.31 7.93
CA ASN A 277 3.68 -11.12 9.35
C ASN A 277 2.57 -10.08 9.60
N TYR A 278 2.23 -9.27 8.60
CA TYR A 278 1.07 -8.38 8.71
C TYR A 278 -0.26 -9.17 8.67
N MET A 279 -0.23 -10.35 8.05
CA MET A 279 -1.42 -11.23 7.95
C MET A 279 -1.69 -12.10 9.18
N ASN A 280 -0.68 -12.29 10.06
CA ASN A 280 -0.77 -13.25 11.19
C ASN A 280 -0.93 -12.60 12.58
N SER A 281 -1.04 -11.29 12.70
CA SER A 281 -1.07 -10.61 14.01
C SER A 281 -2.44 -10.09 14.45
N ASP A 282 -3.52 -10.48 13.77
CA ASP A 282 -4.90 -10.18 14.19
C ASP A 282 -5.67 -11.49 14.48
N PHE A 283 -5.40 -12.08 15.65
CA PHE A 283 -6.35 -12.89 16.41
C PHE A 283 -6.56 -12.26 17.76
#